data_3c2dc6aeb2928c98758f14dfeb6fa1aa
#
_entry.id   3c2dc6aeb2928c98758f14dfeb6fa1aa
#
_cell.length_a   1.000
_cell.length_b   1.000
_cell.length_c   1.000
_cell.angle_alpha   90.00
_cell.angle_beta   90.00
_cell.angle_gamma   90.00
#
_symmetry.space_group_name_H-M   'P 1'
#
loop_
_entity.id
_entity.type
_entity.pdbx_description
1 polymer ?
#
loop_
_entity_poly.entity_id
_entity_poly.type
_entity_poly.pdbx_seq_one_letter_code
_entity_poly.pdbx_strand_id
1 'polypeptide(L)'
;LNILSTITGYIQENDMDKLRDYFDSSIVTSSSILVNQDDTLARLSLIKVTEIKGLLYTKMVQAMNRQLDVSFELTQEITELSTDLLTLSRVLGIFLDNAIEAASETEQKRFHIAIVCKVHSVIFHIENSTKPLLFPLEELFKPSISSKEAHSGLGLPTANMLIANAPELTSNTICENGLFKQILVVSNFKKNYHNIS
;
A
#
# COMPACT_ATOMS: atom_id res chain seq x y z
N LEU A 1 14.62 -17.11 14.13
CA LEU A 1 13.35 -17.80 13.84
C LEU A 1 12.86 -17.34 12.47
N ASN A 2 12.60 -18.29 11.58
CA ASN A 2 12.09 -17.97 10.26
C ASN A 2 10.56 -17.83 10.35
N ILE A 3 10.07 -16.61 10.33
CA ILE A 3 8.63 -16.27 10.43
C ILE A 3 7.78 -17.09 9.47
N LEU A 4 8.25 -17.25 8.22
CA LEU A 4 7.54 -18.05 7.21
C LEU A 4 7.39 -19.52 7.62
N SER A 5 8.42 -20.13 8.19
CA SER A 5 8.35 -21.52 8.64
C SER A 5 7.36 -21.71 9.79
N THR A 6 7.29 -20.75 10.72
CA THR A 6 6.34 -20.78 11.83
C THR A 6 4.90 -20.64 11.34
N ILE A 7 4.64 -19.68 10.44
CA ILE A 7 3.34 -19.49 9.79
C ILE A 7 2.94 -20.75 9.03
N THR A 8 3.85 -21.31 8.23
CA THR A 8 3.59 -22.54 7.47
C THR A 8 3.26 -23.70 8.39
N GLY A 9 3.95 -23.83 9.53
CA GLY A 9 3.66 -24.87 10.53
C GLY A 9 2.22 -24.77 11.06
N TYR A 10 1.79 -23.59 11.51
CA TYR A 10 0.42 -23.39 12.01
C TYR A 10 -0.64 -23.63 10.93
N ILE A 11 -0.37 -23.25 9.69
CA ILE A 11 -1.29 -23.53 8.56
C ILE A 11 -1.38 -25.04 8.31
N GLN A 12 -0.27 -25.78 8.31
CA GLN A 12 -0.23 -27.23 8.11
C GLN A 12 -0.95 -27.99 9.24
N GLU A 13 -0.82 -27.51 10.47
CA GLU A 13 -1.51 -28.07 11.64
C GLU A 13 -2.97 -27.64 11.72
N ASN A 14 -3.44 -26.76 10.82
CA ASN A 14 -4.76 -26.10 10.83
C ASN A 14 -5.09 -25.43 12.18
N ASP A 15 -4.04 -24.95 12.88
CA ASP A 15 -4.15 -24.28 14.17
C ASP A 15 -4.27 -22.76 13.97
N MET A 16 -5.48 -22.35 13.60
CA MET A 16 -5.77 -20.94 13.30
C MET A 16 -5.73 -20.05 14.53
N ASP A 17 -5.95 -20.61 15.73
CA ASP A 17 -5.90 -19.84 16.97
C ASP A 17 -4.46 -19.49 17.32
N LYS A 18 -3.53 -20.46 17.27
CA LYS A 18 -2.10 -20.18 17.46
C LYS A 18 -1.52 -19.28 16.33
N LEU A 19 -2.00 -19.45 15.09
CA LEU A 19 -1.58 -18.55 14.01
C LEU A 19 -2.01 -17.12 14.30
N ARG A 20 -3.22 -16.91 14.79
CA ARG A 20 -3.73 -15.60 15.20
C ARG A 20 -2.93 -15.03 16.36
N ASP A 21 -2.74 -15.80 17.43
CA ASP A 21 -1.96 -15.38 18.60
C ASP A 21 -0.52 -15.04 18.24
N TYR A 22 0.11 -15.82 17.37
CA TYR A 22 1.44 -15.53 16.85
C TYR A 22 1.48 -14.25 16.04
N PHE A 23 0.48 -14.03 15.19
CA PHE A 23 0.35 -12.81 14.40
C PHE A 23 0.16 -11.59 15.30
N ASP A 24 -0.74 -11.69 16.28
CA ASP A 24 -1.05 -10.62 17.23
C ASP A 24 0.14 -10.31 18.15
N SER A 25 0.85 -11.32 18.63
CA SER A 25 1.98 -11.14 19.54
C SER A 25 3.30 -10.74 18.84
N SER A 26 3.54 -11.24 17.63
CA SER A 26 4.83 -11.07 16.95
C SER A 26 4.81 -9.97 15.88
N ILE A 27 3.65 -9.68 15.31
CA ILE A 27 3.50 -8.73 14.21
C ILE A 27 2.68 -7.51 14.67
N VAL A 28 1.74 -7.69 15.59
CA VAL A 28 0.80 -6.66 16.05
C VAL A 28 1.02 -6.29 17.53
N THR A 29 2.26 -6.20 17.98
CA THR A 29 2.57 -5.72 19.37
C THR A 29 2.05 -4.28 19.64
N SER A 30 1.32 -3.70 18.68
CA SER A 30 0.82 -2.31 18.71
C SER A 30 -0.68 -2.18 18.40
N SER A 31 -1.46 -3.26 18.52
CA SER A 31 -2.91 -3.19 18.31
C SER A 31 -3.64 -2.23 19.27
N SER A 32 -3.02 -1.87 20.40
CA SER A 32 -3.50 -0.81 21.30
C SER A 32 -3.51 0.59 20.65
N ILE A 33 -2.78 0.80 19.56
CA ILE A 33 -2.73 2.09 18.86
C ILE A 33 -3.96 2.28 17.95
N LEU A 34 -4.47 1.20 17.37
CA LEU A 34 -5.67 1.25 16.51
C LEU A 34 -6.98 1.30 17.30
N VAL A 35 -7.01 0.81 18.54
CA VAL A 35 -8.22 0.81 19.40
C VAL A 35 -8.76 2.21 19.65
N ASN A 36 -7.92 3.25 19.55
CA ASN A 36 -8.34 4.65 19.67
C ASN A 36 -8.83 5.28 18.35
N GLN A 37 -8.95 4.51 17.25
CA GLN A 37 -9.39 4.99 15.95
C GLN A 37 -10.50 4.09 15.38
N ASP A 38 -11.63 3.99 16.09
CA ASP A 38 -12.82 3.23 15.66
C ASP A 38 -13.22 3.55 14.21
N ASP A 39 -13.04 4.80 13.78
CA ASP A 39 -13.36 5.26 12.44
C ASP A 39 -12.43 4.64 11.35
N THR A 40 -11.15 4.47 11.62
CA THR A 40 -10.20 3.86 10.69
C THR A 40 -10.48 2.38 10.44
N LEU A 41 -10.78 1.62 11.49
CA LEU A 41 -11.15 0.21 11.37
C LEU A 41 -12.49 0.04 10.66
N ALA A 42 -13.47 0.91 10.97
CA ALA A 42 -14.75 0.93 10.28
C ALA A 42 -14.57 1.16 8.77
N ARG A 43 -13.74 2.13 8.38
CA ARG A 43 -13.42 2.39 6.97
C ARG A 43 -12.69 1.24 6.30
N LEU A 44 -11.72 0.61 6.96
CA LEU A 44 -11.05 -0.59 6.45
C LEU A 44 -12.02 -1.75 6.23
N SER A 45 -13.09 -1.85 7.02
CA SER A 45 -14.11 -2.90 6.87
C SER A 45 -14.89 -2.80 5.56
N LEU A 46 -14.89 -1.62 4.92
CA LEU A 46 -15.50 -1.40 3.61
C LEU A 46 -14.70 -2.04 2.47
N ILE A 47 -13.43 -2.43 2.70
CA ILE A 47 -12.65 -3.18 1.73
C ILE A 47 -12.94 -4.67 1.89
N LYS A 48 -13.62 -5.28 0.91
CA LYS A 48 -13.94 -6.71 0.91
C LYS A 48 -12.87 -7.57 0.21
N VAL A 49 -11.95 -6.93 -0.53
CA VAL A 49 -10.80 -7.60 -1.13
C VAL A 49 -9.74 -7.82 -0.05
N THR A 50 -9.67 -9.07 0.43
CA THR A 50 -8.91 -9.45 1.64
C THR A 50 -7.42 -9.10 1.53
N GLU A 51 -6.81 -9.33 0.36
CA GLU A 51 -5.40 -9.06 0.10
C GLU A 51 -5.07 -7.57 0.26
N ILE A 52 -5.91 -6.70 -0.29
CA ILE A 52 -5.73 -5.25 -0.22
C ILE A 52 -6.01 -4.73 1.18
N LYS A 53 -7.08 -5.23 1.83
CA LYS A 53 -7.37 -4.89 3.22
C LYS A 53 -6.21 -5.24 4.16
N GLY A 54 -5.69 -6.46 4.05
CA GLY A 54 -4.58 -6.94 4.87
C GLY A 54 -3.29 -6.14 4.64
N LEU A 55 -2.99 -5.80 3.38
CA LEU A 55 -1.85 -4.95 3.03
C LEU A 55 -1.97 -3.57 3.67
N LEU A 56 -3.09 -2.88 3.47
CA LEU A 56 -3.32 -1.53 4.01
C LEU A 56 -3.26 -1.53 5.53
N TYR A 57 -3.94 -2.49 6.19
CA TYR A 57 -3.87 -2.64 7.64
C TYR A 57 -2.43 -2.76 8.14
N THR A 58 -1.65 -3.68 7.56
CA THR A 58 -0.26 -3.93 7.96
C THR A 58 0.61 -2.68 7.77
N LYS A 59 0.44 -1.96 6.66
CA LYS A 59 1.21 -0.74 6.38
C LYS A 59 0.83 0.41 7.30
N MET A 60 -0.45 0.56 7.63
CA MET A 60 -0.89 1.57 8.59
C MET A 60 -0.35 1.30 9.99
N VAL A 61 -0.38 0.05 10.46
CA VAL A 61 0.25 -0.36 11.73
C VAL A 61 1.74 -0.08 11.71
N GLN A 62 2.43 -0.40 10.61
CA GLN A 62 3.87 -0.09 10.45
C GLN A 62 4.14 1.41 10.53
N ALA A 63 3.31 2.26 9.91
CA ALA A 63 3.43 3.71 9.94
C ALA A 63 3.21 4.26 11.36
N MET A 64 2.18 3.78 12.06
CA MET A 64 1.90 4.16 13.44
C MET A 64 3.05 3.78 14.39
N ASN A 65 3.64 2.60 14.23
CA ASN A 65 4.80 2.16 15.00
C ASN A 65 6.03 3.06 14.78
N ARG A 66 6.13 3.71 13.63
CA ARG A 66 7.14 4.72 13.32
C ARG A 66 6.73 6.13 13.78
N GLN A 67 5.62 6.24 14.51
CA GLN A 67 5.08 7.50 15.03
C GLN A 67 4.73 8.50 13.91
N LEU A 68 4.24 7.99 12.79
CA LEU A 68 3.71 8.84 11.72
C LEU A 68 2.30 9.31 12.07
N ASP A 69 1.96 10.50 11.61
CA ASP A 69 0.58 11.02 11.62
C ASP A 69 -0.18 10.37 10.46
N VAL A 70 -0.94 9.31 10.79
CA VAL A 70 -1.61 8.45 9.82
C VAL A 70 -3.07 8.88 9.66
N SER A 71 -3.48 9.15 8.42
CA SER A 71 -4.88 9.36 8.08
C SER A 71 -5.31 8.43 6.94
N PHE A 72 -6.53 7.90 7.05
CA PHE A 72 -7.12 6.98 6.07
C PHE A 72 -8.54 7.41 5.71
N GLU A 73 -8.82 7.52 4.41
CA GLU A 73 -10.12 7.91 3.89
C GLU A 73 -10.64 6.88 2.88
N LEU A 74 -11.85 6.41 3.13
CA LEU A 74 -12.63 5.57 2.21
C LEU A 74 -14.11 5.78 2.53
N THR A 75 -14.91 6.12 1.54
CA THR A 75 -16.34 6.43 1.72
C THR A 75 -17.28 5.40 1.13
N GLN A 76 -16.78 4.49 0.28
CA GLN A 76 -17.58 3.51 -0.44
C GLN A 76 -16.97 2.12 -0.31
N GLU A 77 -17.82 1.10 -0.32
CA GLU A 77 -17.40 -0.29 -0.26
C GLU A 77 -16.66 -0.71 -1.55
N ILE A 78 -15.57 -1.46 -1.41
CA ILE A 78 -14.83 -2.07 -2.51
C ILE A 78 -15.01 -3.59 -2.42
N THR A 79 -15.86 -4.14 -3.28
CA THR A 79 -16.16 -5.57 -3.31
C THR A 79 -15.23 -6.35 -4.24
N GLU A 80 -14.78 -5.70 -5.32
CA GLU A 80 -13.91 -6.31 -6.33
C GLU A 80 -12.98 -5.27 -6.96
N LEU A 81 -11.87 -5.74 -7.51
CA LEU A 81 -10.91 -4.95 -8.30
C LEU A 81 -10.58 -5.75 -9.57
N SER A 82 -10.77 -5.13 -10.74
CA SER A 82 -10.60 -5.79 -12.04
C SER A 82 -9.12 -5.80 -12.48
N THR A 83 -8.25 -6.40 -11.67
CA THR A 83 -6.80 -6.51 -11.93
C THR A 83 -6.23 -7.75 -11.26
N ASP A 84 -5.03 -8.14 -11.63
CA ASP A 84 -4.27 -9.14 -10.87
C ASP A 84 -3.91 -8.59 -9.48
N LEU A 85 -4.50 -9.19 -8.44
CA LEU A 85 -4.34 -8.73 -7.06
C LEU A 85 -2.89 -8.85 -6.56
N LEU A 86 -2.10 -9.80 -7.09
CA LEU A 86 -0.69 -9.93 -6.74
C LEU A 86 0.11 -8.74 -7.26
N THR A 87 -0.09 -8.37 -8.52
CA THR A 87 0.54 -7.20 -9.14
C THR A 87 0.13 -5.91 -8.43
N LEU A 88 -1.17 -5.73 -8.17
CA LEU A 88 -1.68 -4.56 -7.44
C LEU A 88 -1.08 -4.47 -6.04
N SER A 89 -1.05 -5.57 -5.28
CA SER A 89 -0.48 -5.61 -3.94
C SER A 89 1.01 -5.27 -3.92
N ARG A 90 1.76 -5.72 -4.94
CA ARG A 90 3.19 -5.37 -5.07
C ARG A 90 3.39 -3.89 -5.36
N VAL A 91 2.63 -3.32 -6.29
CA VAL A 91 2.71 -1.89 -6.61
C VAL A 91 2.33 -1.04 -5.41
N LEU A 92 1.19 -1.32 -4.79
CA LEU A 92 0.75 -0.62 -3.57
C LEU A 92 1.75 -0.78 -2.43
N GLY A 93 2.29 -1.98 -2.24
CA GLY A 93 3.31 -2.24 -1.22
C GLY A 93 4.53 -1.35 -1.40
N ILE A 94 5.05 -1.23 -2.62
CA ILE A 94 6.18 -0.36 -2.94
C ILE A 94 5.84 1.11 -2.66
N PHE A 95 4.68 1.58 -3.08
CA PHE A 95 4.27 2.98 -2.86
C PHE A 95 4.12 3.30 -1.38
N LEU A 96 3.47 2.41 -0.61
CA LEU A 96 3.27 2.57 0.82
C LEU A 96 4.59 2.51 1.60
N ASP A 97 5.52 1.60 1.24
CA ASP A 97 6.83 1.51 1.88
C ASP A 97 7.65 2.79 1.64
N ASN A 98 7.68 3.28 0.40
CA ASN A 98 8.36 4.52 0.07
C ASN A 98 7.77 5.72 0.85
N ALA A 99 6.44 5.79 0.95
CA ALA A 99 5.75 6.85 1.67
C ALA A 99 6.06 6.84 3.17
N ILE A 100 6.00 5.66 3.81
CA ILE A 100 6.32 5.47 5.23
C ILE A 100 7.78 5.83 5.50
N GLU A 101 8.69 5.40 4.64
CA GLU A 101 10.11 5.68 4.79
C GLU A 101 10.40 7.16 4.67
N ALA A 102 9.91 7.82 3.62
CA ALA A 102 10.13 9.25 3.39
C ALA A 102 9.51 10.10 4.52
N ALA A 103 8.27 9.80 4.94
CA ALA A 103 7.61 10.50 6.04
C ALA A 103 8.38 10.38 7.35
N SER A 104 8.96 9.22 7.64
CA SER A 104 9.74 8.95 8.86
C SER A 104 10.97 9.86 8.99
N GLU A 105 11.47 10.40 7.88
CA GLU A 105 12.64 11.28 7.82
C GLU A 105 12.31 12.75 7.93
N THR A 106 11.02 13.12 8.05
CA THR A 106 10.55 14.51 8.17
C THR A 106 10.05 14.82 9.59
N GLU A 107 10.01 16.09 9.96
CA GLU A 107 9.41 16.54 11.23
C GLU A 107 7.87 16.42 11.19
N GLN A 108 7.27 16.64 10.02
CA GLN A 108 5.81 16.62 9.84
C GLN A 108 5.23 15.22 9.98
N LYS A 109 6.00 14.17 9.64
CA LYS A 109 5.63 12.75 9.77
C LYS A 109 4.26 12.41 9.19
N ARG A 110 3.80 13.14 8.17
CA ARG A 110 2.47 12.96 7.57
C ARG A 110 2.46 11.77 6.64
N PHE A 111 1.46 10.90 6.83
CA PHE A 111 1.18 9.76 5.96
C PHE A 111 -0.33 9.65 5.76
N HIS A 112 -0.80 9.88 4.56
CA HIS A 112 -2.21 9.91 4.21
C HIS A 112 -2.52 8.93 3.07
N ILE A 113 -3.59 8.16 3.23
CA ILE A 113 -4.14 7.28 2.22
C ILE A 113 -5.60 7.67 2.00
N ALA A 114 -5.98 7.95 0.76
CA ALA A 114 -7.38 8.10 0.36
C ALA A 114 -7.71 7.15 -0.79
N ILE A 115 -8.87 6.50 -0.71
CA ILE A 115 -9.35 5.64 -1.79
C ILE A 115 -10.68 6.19 -2.29
N VAL A 116 -10.73 6.48 -3.59
CA VAL A 116 -11.90 7.05 -4.26
C VAL A 116 -12.45 6.05 -5.26
N CYS A 117 -13.67 5.59 -5.03
CA CYS A 117 -14.39 4.73 -5.96
C CYS A 117 -15.13 5.59 -6.98
N LYS A 118 -14.95 5.28 -8.27
CA LYS A 118 -15.69 5.85 -9.39
C LYS A 118 -16.41 4.74 -10.16
N VAL A 119 -17.31 5.11 -11.06
CA VAL A 119 -18.13 4.15 -11.84
C VAL A 119 -17.26 3.12 -12.57
N HIS A 120 -16.10 3.54 -13.09
CA HIS A 120 -15.23 2.69 -13.93
C HIS A 120 -13.80 2.58 -13.39
N SER A 121 -13.54 3.01 -12.17
CA SER A 121 -12.19 2.91 -11.61
C SER A 121 -12.19 3.04 -10.08
N VAL A 122 -11.15 2.49 -9.46
CA VAL A 122 -10.79 2.75 -8.07
C VAL A 122 -9.44 3.47 -8.08
N ILE A 123 -9.36 4.58 -7.36
CA ILE A 123 -8.18 5.43 -7.29
C ILE A 123 -7.60 5.33 -5.88
N PHE A 124 -6.36 4.90 -5.77
CA PHE A 124 -5.58 4.93 -4.55
C PHE A 124 -4.69 6.18 -4.58
N HIS A 125 -4.89 7.06 -3.64
CA HIS A 125 -4.09 8.26 -3.44
C HIS A 125 -3.26 8.07 -2.17
N ILE A 126 -1.94 8.07 -2.31
CA ILE A 126 -0.98 7.93 -1.22
C ILE A 126 -0.17 9.22 -1.18
N GLU A 127 -0.23 9.93 -0.05
CA GLU A 127 0.48 11.19 0.14
C GLU A 127 1.32 11.11 1.42
N ASN A 128 2.54 11.62 1.34
CA ASN A 128 3.41 11.70 2.50
C ASN A 128 4.24 12.99 2.51
N SER A 129 4.64 13.41 3.70
CA SER A 129 5.67 14.44 3.83
C SER A 129 7.01 13.92 3.33
N THR A 130 7.78 14.78 2.66
CA THR A 130 9.09 14.44 2.11
C THR A 130 10.08 15.59 2.27
N LYS A 131 11.37 15.26 2.34
CA LYS A 131 12.44 16.22 2.16
C LYS A 131 12.47 16.70 0.70
N PRO A 132 13.02 17.90 0.41
CA PRO A 132 13.19 18.34 -0.96
C PRO A 132 13.98 17.30 -1.78
N LEU A 133 13.52 17.03 -3.00
CA LEU A 133 14.26 16.17 -3.92
C LEU A 133 15.57 16.86 -4.34
N LEU A 134 16.66 16.11 -4.36
CA LEU A 134 17.97 16.59 -4.79
C LEU A 134 18.16 16.52 -6.32
N PHE A 135 17.22 15.90 -7.03
CA PHE A 135 17.24 15.66 -8.48
C PHE A 135 15.82 15.67 -9.04
N PRO A 136 15.65 15.80 -10.36
CA PRO A 136 14.34 15.77 -11.01
C PRO A 136 13.53 14.52 -10.67
N LEU A 137 12.22 14.67 -10.56
CA LEU A 137 11.29 13.58 -10.17
C LEU A 137 11.43 12.33 -11.05
N GLU A 138 11.69 12.54 -12.34
CA GLU A 138 11.82 11.48 -13.34
C GLU A 138 13.01 10.55 -13.06
N GLU A 139 14.03 11.05 -12.37
CA GLU A 139 15.20 10.25 -12.01
C GLU A 139 14.88 9.15 -10.99
N LEU A 140 13.84 9.34 -10.15
CA LEU A 140 13.40 8.33 -9.18
C LEU A 140 12.92 7.03 -9.83
N PHE A 141 12.54 7.09 -11.10
CA PHE A 141 12.00 5.94 -11.85
C PHE A 141 13.06 5.23 -12.69
N LYS A 142 14.30 5.72 -12.68
CA LYS A 142 15.42 5.07 -13.39
C LYS A 142 16.06 4.00 -12.51
N PRO A 143 16.40 2.82 -13.06
CA PRO A 143 17.19 1.82 -12.35
C PRO A 143 18.54 2.45 -11.92
N SER A 144 18.96 2.20 -10.70
CA SER A 144 20.28 2.62 -10.13
C SER A 144 20.41 3.98 -9.44
N ILE A 145 19.35 4.78 -9.31
CA ILE A 145 19.43 6.00 -8.51
C ILE A 145 18.73 5.78 -7.18
N SER A 146 19.48 5.38 -6.17
CA SER A 146 19.08 5.44 -4.77
C SER A 146 19.83 6.56 -4.09
N SER A 147 19.11 7.48 -3.47
CA SER A 147 19.72 8.47 -2.57
C SER A 147 20.19 7.88 -1.25
N LYS A 148 20.01 6.56 -1.05
CA LYS A 148 20.28 5.86 0.21
C LYS A 148 21.22 4.67 -0.02
N GLU A 149 22.31 4.64 0.74
CA GLU A 149 23.30 3.55 0.75
C GLU A 149 22.72 2.19 1.17
N ALA A 150 21.55 2.14 1.81
CA ALA A 150 20.95 0.94 2.37
C ALA A 150 19.82 0.30 1.54
N HIS A 151 19.29 0.96 0.49
CA HIS A 151 18.19 0.44 -0.31
C HIS A 151 18.57 0.44 -1.79
N SER A 152 18.22 -0.63 -2.49
CA SER A 152 18.64 -0.89 -3.87
C SER A 152 18.14 0.11 -4.92
N GLY A 153 17.35 1.12 -4.56
CA GLY A 153 16.75 2.09 -5.51
C GLY A 153 15.85 1.47 -6.57
N LEU A 154 15.43 0.21 -6.38
CA LEU A 154 14.68 -0.57 -7.36
C LEU A 154 13.17 -0.51 -7.16
N GLY A 155 12.66 0.09 -6.08
CA GLY A 155 11.24 0.09 -5.75
C GLY A 155 10.39 0.75 -6.84
N LEU A 156 10.56 2.04 -7.06
CA LEU A 156 9.78 2.80 -8.06
C LEU A 156 10.00 2.33 -9.50
N PRO A 157 11.23 2.01 -9.96
CA PRO A 157 11.42 1.37 -11.25
C PRO A 157 10.67 0.05 -11.39
N THR A 158 10.64 -0.79 -10.34
CA THR A 158 9.88 -2.05 -10.32
C THR A 158 8.37 -1.80 -10.40
N ALA A 159 7.85 -0.84 -9.63
CA ALA A 159 6.44 -0.47 -9.70
C ALA A 159 6.04 -0.01 -11.11
N ASN A 160 6.84 0.86 -11.73
CA ASN A 160 6.62 1.31 -13.11
C ASN A 160 6.60 0.15 -14.12
N MET A 161 7.53 -0.79 -13.99
CA MET A 161 7.57 -1.98 -14.86
C MET A 161 6.30 -2.84 -14.67
N LEU A 162 5.84 -3.05 -13.44
CA LEU A 162 4.62 -3.79 -13.16
C LEU A 162 3.39 -3.10 -13.74
N ILE A 163 3.27 -1.77 -13.56
CA ILE A 163 2.19 -0.96 -14.12
C ILE A 163 2.20 -0.99 -15.65
N ALA A 164 3.37 -0.86 -16.28
CA ALA A 164 3.49 -0.91 -17.74
C ALA A 164 3.02 -2.24 -18.35
N ASN A 165 3.09 -3.35 -17.58
CA ASN A 165 2.62 -4.67 -17.99
C ASN A 165 1.17 -4.99 -17.61
N ALA A 166 0.47 -4.05 -16.94
CA ALA A 166 -0.91 -4.19 -16.48
C ALA A 166 -1.76 -3.04 -17.08
N PRO A 167 -2.41 -3.25 -18.24
CA PRO A 167 -3.08 -2.16 -18.98
C PRO A 167 -4.24 -1.52 -18.21
N GLU A 168 -4.78 -2.19 -17.20
CA GLU A 168 -5.79 -1.66 -16.29
C GLU A 168 -5.20 -0.74 -15.21
N LEU A 169 -3.89 -0.73 -15.03
CA LEU A 169 -3.22 0.12 -14.05
C LEU A 169 -2.59 1.33 -14.73
N THR A 170 -2.81 2.50 -14.14
CA THR A 170 -2.06 3.73 -14.47
C THR A 170 -1.65 4.45 -13.21
N SER A 171 -0.53 5.16 -13.24
CA SER A 171 -0.07 5.93 -12.10
C SER A 171 0.38 7.33 -12.49
N ASN A 172 0.30 8.23 -11.51
CA ASN A 172 0.87 9.56 -11.58
C ASN A 172 1.60 9.87 -10.27
N THR A 173 2.70 10.60 -10.36
CA THR A 173 3.49 11.02 -9.19
C THR A 173 3.72 12.51 -9.24
N ILE A 174 3.52 13.18 -8.12
CA ILE A 174 3.68 14.62 -7.95
C ILE A 174 4.53 14.87 -6.70
N CYS A 175 5.51 15.77 -6.78
CA CYS A 175 6.28 16.20 -5.63
C CYS A 175 6.28 17.71 -5.57
N GLU A 176 5.58 18.27 -4.60
CA GLU A 176 5.44 19.73 -4.44
C GLU A 176 5.20 20.11 -2.97
N ASN A 177 5.67 21.29 -2.57
CA ASN A 177 5.42 21.87 -1.25
C ASN A 177 5.77 20.94 -0.07
N GLY A 178 6.81 20.09 -0.20
CA GLY A 178 7.22 19.14 0.83
C GLY A 178 6.29 17.91 0.95
N LEU A 179 5.43 17.70 -0.04
CA LEU A 179 4.56 16.53 -0.15
C LEU A 179 4.91 15.71 -1.39
N PHE A 180 4.95 14.40 -1.22
CA PHE A 180 5.07 13.43 -2.30
C PHE A 180 3.75 12.67 -2.43
N LYS A 181 3.20 12.67 -3.64
CA LYS A 181 1.88 12.11 -3.93
C LYS A 181 2.01 11.06 -5.00
N GLN A 182 1.51 9.87 -4.73
CA GLN A 182 1.40 8.77 -5.68
C GLN A 182 -0.08 8.43 -5.88
N ILE A 183 -0.53 8.49 -7.12
CA ILE A 183 -1.91 8.21 -7.51
C ILE A 183 -1.86 6.96 -8.38
N LEU A 184 -2.50 5.88 -7.92
CA LEU A 184 -2.66 4.64 -8.68
C LEU A 184 -4.12 4.47 -9.04
N VAL A 185 -4.41 4.34 -10.33
CA VAL A 185 -5.76 4.11 -10.85
C VAL A 185 -5.88 2.67 -11.30
N VAL A 186 -6.88 1.97 -10.78
CA VAL A 186 -7.30 0.64 -11.24
C VAL A 186 -8.57 0.85 -12.08
N SER A 187 -8.48 0.63 -13.38
CA SER A 187 -9.61 0.77 -14.29
C SER A 187 -10.44 -0.51 -14.33
N ASN A 188 -11.72 -0.40 -14.03
CA ASN A 188 -12.67 -1.52 -14.10
C ASN A 188 -13.21 -1.66 -15.53
N PHE A 189 -12.36 -2.08 -16.48
CA PHE A 189 -12.84 -2.49 -17.79
C PHE A 189 -13.48 -3.87 -17.65
N LYS A 190 -14.82 -3.95 -17.66
CA LYS A 190 -15.47 -5.23 -18.01
C LYS A 190 -15.03 -5.53 -19.44
N LYS A 191 -14.18 -6.54 -19.64
CA LYS A 191 -13.92 -7.12 -20.96
C LYS A 191 -15.25 -7.65 -21.47
N ASN A 192 -15.96 -6.86 -22.26
CA ASN A 192 -17.04 -7.36 -23.08
C ASN A 192 -16.41 -8.26 -24.16
N TYR A 193 -16.24 -9.54 -23.85
CA TYR A 193 -16.09 -10.53 -24.91
C TYR A 193 -17.40 -10.55 -25.69
N HIS A 194 -17.50 -9.70 -26.69
CA HIS A 194 -18.47 -9.94 -27.75
C HIS A 194 -17.99 -11.20 -28.49
N ASN A 195 -18.69 -12.30 -28.22
CA ASN A 195 -18.66 -13.45 -29.10
C ASN A 195 -19.05 -12.96 -30.51
N ILE A 196 -18.06 -12.86 -31.39
CA ILE A 196 -18.30 -12.80 -32.82
C ILE A 196 -18.46 -14.27 -33.23
N SER A 197 -19.71 -14.67 -33.36
CA SER A 197 -20.11 -15.92 -34.02
C SER A 197 -19.95 -15.76 -35.52
#